data_42cf242d426d6db9fc821a3c1cc1d351
#
_entry.id   42cf242d426d6db9fc821a3c1cc1d351
#
_cell.length_a   1.000
_cell.length_b   1.000
_cell.length_c   1.000
_cell.angle_alpha   90.00
_cell.angle_beta   90.00
_cell.angle_gamma   90.00
#
_symmetry.space_group_name_H-M   'P 1'
#
loop_
_entity.id
_entity.type
_entity.pdbx_description
1 polymer ?
#
loop_
_entity_poly.entity_id
_entity_poly.type
_entity_poly.pdbx_seq_one_letter_code
_entity_poly.pdbx_strand_id
1 'polypeptide(L)'
;RELFDFQASDSVVSIAHRAAYRRILAAGVKCVHIGSVDDNVVPLYSALFSCAAHPSILRAVYVDGIAFPQKDFLIMLIALCVLIRNCGFHDHNLLTLLSASVAGPLYTGQGHTNLYLEPRVYDMATQYLFETYSPKSSGASEVPLVGMPYAPQRWNSYELPWSLRGLLEDSVIRHFFMKDIRIMIKDYAAWTPTSKKLKDLQRRLAPMSTVRVPTEPSDMKDEPSDADEDDPFLPAMVLHPRAKL
;
A
#
# COMPACT_ATOMS: atom_id res chain seq x y z
N ARG A 1 -2.23 -16.64 24.54
CA ARG A 1 -3.69 -16.81 24.46
C ARG A 1 -4.33 -15.57 23.82
N GLU A 2 -4.01 -14.38 24.27
CA GLU A 2 -4.59 -13.12 23.77
C GLU A 2 -4.33 -12.85 22.27
N LEU A 3 -3.16 -13.24 21.73
CA LEU A 3 -2.88 -13.10 20.30
C LEU A 3 -3.86 -13.89 19.42
N PHE A 4 -4.31 -15.05 19.88
CA PHE A 4 -5.32 -15.83 19.14
C PHE A 4 -6.71 -15.22 19.23
N ASP A 5 -6.99 -14.45 20.27
CA ASP A 5 -8.27 -13.75 20.43
C ASP A 5 -8.45 -12.65 19.38
N PHE A 6 -7.35 -12.09 18.84
CA PHE A 6 -7.40 -11.14 17.72
C PHE A 6 -7.85 -11.76 16.38
N GLN A 7 -7.81 -13.09 16.24
CA GLN A 7 -8.33 -13.76 15.04
C GLN A 7 -9.86 -13.67 14.95
N ALA A 8 -10.54 -13.57 16.10
CA ALA A 8 -11.97 -13.39 16.17
C ALA A 8 -12.30 -11.90 16.28
N SER A 9 -12.91 -11.34 15.24
CA SER A 9 -13.24 -9.91 15.17
C SER A 9 -14.26 -9.46 16.22
N ASP A 10 -15.04 -10.38 16.78
CA ASP A 10 -16.05 -10.21 17.82
C ASP A 10 -15.55 -10.54 19.22
N SER A 11 -14.28 -10.92 19.38
CA SER A 11 -13.69 -11.15 20.70
C SER A 11 -13.61 -9.85 21.51
N VAL A 12 -13.63 -9.97 22.84
CA VAL A 12 -13.50 -8.84 23.76
C VAL A 12 -12.24 -8.03 23.47
N VAL A 13 -11.12 -8.71 23.19
CA VAL A 13 -9.83 -8.07 22.88
C VAL A 13 -9.93 -7.26 21.57
N SER A 14 -10.49 -7.84 20.51
CA SER A 14 -10.66 -7.17 19.22
C SER A 14 -11.61 -5.96 19.30
N ILE A 15 -12.69 -6.07 20.07
CA ILE A 15 -13.63 -4.96 20.31
C ILE A 15 -12.92 -3.84 21.09
N ALA A 16 -12.22 -4.17 22.18
CA ALA A 16 -11.49 -3.20 23.00
C ALA A 16 -10.39 -2.49 22.19
N HIS A 17 -9.63 -3.23 21.37
CA HIS A 17 -8.62 -2.68 20.50
C HIS A 17 -9.19 -1.67 19.49
N ARG A 18 -10.29 -2.02 18.80
CA ARG A 18 -10.94 -1.08 17.86
C ARG A 18 -11.43 0.19 18.57
N ALA A 19 -12.02 0.05 19.75
CA ALA A 19 -12.47 1.19 20.52
C ALA A 19 -11.33 2.10 20.98
N ALA A 20 -10.20 1.50 21.40
CA ALA A 20 -8.99 2.24 21.78
C ALA A 20 -8.38 2.96 20.56
N TYR A 21 -8.29 2.28 19.42
CA TYR A 21 -7.73 2.84 18.19
C TYR A 21 -8.57 4.04 17.70
N ARG A 22 -9.91 3.93 17.70
CA ARG A 22 -10.80 5.05 17.38
C ARG A 22 -10.55 6.26 18.26
N ARG A 23 -10.36 6.05 19.58
CA ARG A 23 -10.08 7.15 20.53
C ARG A 23 -8.73 7.82 20.22
N ILE A 24 -7.71 7.04 19.86
CA ILE A 24 -6.39 7.56 19.46
C ILE A 24 -6.52 8.47 18.22
N LEU A 25 -7.22 8.00 17.20
CA LEU A 25 -7.43 8.76 15.97
C LEU A 25 -8.31 10.02 16.21
N ALA A 26 -9.38 9.90 17.01
CA ALA A 26 -10.22 11.04 17.39
C ALA A 26 -9.46 12.10 18.19
N ALA A 27 -8.42 11.70 18.93
CA ALA A 27 -7.50 12.63 19.59
C ALA A 27 -6.52 13.32 18.62
N GLY A 28 -6.58 13.01 17.31
CA GLY A 28 -5.72 13.58 16.27
C GLY A 28 -4.31 13.01 16.28
N VAL A 29 -4.10 11.82 16.85
CA VAL A 29 -2.80 11.14 16.83
C VAL A 29 -2.60 10.53 15.45
N LYS A 30 -1.47 10.81 14.82
CA LYS A 30 -1.05 10.15 13.57
C LYS A 30 -0.47 8.78 13.88
N CYS A 31 -0.82 7.80 13.06
CA CYS A 31 -0.33 6.43 13.14
C CYS A 31 0.36 6.07 11.83
N VAL A 32 1.64 5.68 11.89
CA VAL A 32 2.39 5.21 10.72
C VAL A 32 2.50 3.70 10.80
N HIS A 33 1.99 3.02 9.79
CA HIS A 33 2.04 1.56 9.65
C HIS A 33 3.05 1.19 8.58
N ILE A 34 4.05 0.41 8.94
CA ILE A 34 5.09 -0.06 8.01
C ILE A 34 5.11 -1.57 7.99
N GLY A 35 5.11 -2.16 6.81
CA GLY A 35 5.10 -3.62 6.63
C GLY A 35 6.00 -4.06 5.51
N SER A 36 6.41 -5.33 5.51
CA SER A 36 7.18 -5.95 4.44
C SER A 36 6.34 -6.98 3.68
N VAL A 37 6.56 -7.08 2.37
CA VAL A 37 5.94 -8.14 1.55
C VAL A 37 6.62 -9.50 1.75
N ASP A 38 7.82 -9.54 2.30
CA ASP A 38 8.59 -10.75 2.59
C ASP A 38 8.57 -11.10 4.09
N ASP A 39 7.50 -10.73 4.78
CA ASP A 39 7.28 -11.07 6.19
C ASP A 39 6.55 -12.42 6.28
N ASN A 40 7.16 -13.38 6.98
CA ASN A 40 6.58 -14.71 7.21
C ASN A 40 5.74 -14.82 8.48
N VAL A 41 5.69 -13.75 9.30
CA VAL A 41 4.97 -13.71 10.58
C VAL A 41 3.72 -12.85 10.47
N VAL A 42 3.85 -11.62 9.95
CA VAL A 42 2.76 -10.67 9.85
C VAL A 42 2.41 -10.42 8.39
N PRO A 43 1.22 -10.82 7.91
CA PRO A 43 0.80 -10.52 6.56
C PRO A 43 0.77 -9.01 6.29
N LEU A 44 1.20 -8.59 5.10
CA LEU A 44 1.32 -7.18 4.73
C LEU A 44 0.01 -6.39 4.95
N TYR A 45 -1.15 -6.97 4.61
CA TYR A 45 -2.45 -6.30 4.83
C TYR A 45 -2.72 -6.00 6.31
N SER A 46 -2.21 -6.83 7.21
CA SER A 46 -2.31 -6.64 8.67
C SER A 46 -1.31 -5.58 9.14
N ALA A 47 -0.06 -5.68 8.72
CA ALA A 47 0.99 -4.73 9.07
C ALA A 47 0.66 -3.30 8.61
N LEU A 48 0.12 -3.13 7.41
CA LEU A 48 -0.30 -1.85 6.86
C LEU A 48 -1.69 -1.40 7.32
N PHE A 49 -2.38 -2.18 8.14
CA PHE A 49 -3.75 -1.88 8.56
C PHE A 49 -4.65 -1.51 7.37
N SER A 50 -4.56 -2.33 6.30
CA SER A 50 -5.12 -2.01 4.99
C SER A 50 -6.66 -2.04 4.94
N CYS A 51 -7.30 -2.65 5.94
CA CYS A 51 -8.76 -2.69 6.05
C CYS A 51 -9.39 -1.36 6.51
N ALA A 52 -8.59 -0.40 6.98
CA ALA A 52 -9.10 0.84 7.56
C ALA A 52 -8.71 2.06 6.72
N ALA A 53 -9.54 3.09 6.74
CA ALA A 53 -9.27 4.39 6.13
C ALA A 53 -9.51 5.51 7.14
N HIS A 54 -8.53 6.39 7.31
CA HIS A 54 -8.59 7.60 8.12
C HIS A 54 -7.42 8.51 7.75
N PRO A 55 -7.58 9.84 7.70
CA PRO A 55 -6.50 10.76 7.31
C PRO A 55 -5.29 10.74 8.25
N SER A 56 -5.44 10.27 9.50
CA SER A 56 -4.33 10.09 10.44
C SER A 56 -3.60 8.76 10.31
N ILE A 57 -4.00 7.89 9.38
CA ILE A 57 -3.36 6.61 9.13
C ILE A 57 -2.47 6.74 7.89
N LEU A 58 -1.16 6.69 8.10
CA LEU A 58 -0.14 6.72 7.06
C LEU A 58 0.50 5.34 6.92
N ARG A 59 0.97 5.00 5.74
CA ARG A 59 1.49 3.67 5.42
C ARG A 59 2.76 3.75 4.61
N ALA A 60 3.68 2.79 4.85
CA ALA A 60 4.84 2.59 3.99
C ALA A 60 5.19 1.10 3.87
N VAL A 61 5.81 0.73 2.76
CA VAL A 61 6.27 -0.64 2.51
C VAL A 61 7.78 -0.68 2.68
N TYR A 62 8.24 -1.55 3.57
CA TYR A 62 9.65 -1.87 3.67
C TYR A 62 10.05 -2.86 2.57
N VAL A 63 11.08 -2.51 1.82
CA VAL A 63 11.62 -3.33 0.73
C VAL A 63 13.04 -3.75 1.08
N ASP A 64 13.23 -5.04 1.35
CA ASP A 64 14.54 -5.62 1.59
C ASP A 64 15.32 -5.74 0.28
N GLY A 65 16.44 -5.02 0.15
CA GLY A 65 17.26 -5.03 -1.06
C GLY A 65 18.01 -6.35 -1.31
N ILE A 66 18.03 -7.26 -0.36
CA ILE A 66 18.55 -8.62 -0.56
C ILE A 66 17.50 -9.47 -1.27
N ALA A 67 16.24 -9.39 -0.81
CA ALA A 67 15.12 -10.10 -1.42
C ALA A 67 14.71 -9.49 -2.76
N PHE A 68 14.81 -8.16 -2.89
CA PHE A 68 14.42 -7.39 -4.07
C PHE A 68 15.60 -6.54 -4.59
N PRO A 69 16.62 -7.16 -5.21
CA PRO A 69 17.81 -6.44 -5.66
C PRO A 69 17.56 -5.56 -6.90
N GLN A 70 16.42 -5.71 -7.53
CA GLN A 70 15.99 -4.96 -8.72
C GLN A 70 14.56 -4.49 -8.55
N LYS A 71 14.17 -3.52 -9.39
CA LYS A 71 12.78 -3.04 -9.46
C LYS A 71 11.83 -4.21 -9.75
N ASP A 72 10.86 -4.41 -8.88
CA ASP A 72 9.82 -5.44 -9.01
C ASP A 72 8.46 -4.78 -9.24
N PHE A 73 7.77 -5.18 -10.30
CA PHE A 73 6.45 -4.66 -10.66
C PHE A 73 5.44 -4.75 -9.50
N LEU A 74 5.41 -5.88 -8.80
CA LEU A 74 4.45 -6.09 -7.71
C LEU A 74 4.69 -5.15 -6.53
N ILE A 75 5.96 -4.93 -6.18
CA ILE A 75 6.34 -3.98 -5.14
C ILE A 75 5.92 -2.56 -5.53
N MET A 76 6.16 -2.17 -6.77
CA MET A 76 5.77 -0.85 -7.27
C MET A 76 4.25 -0.67 -7.30
N LEU A 77 3.49 -1.70 -7.68
CA LEU A 77 2.03 -1.66 -7.65
C LEU A 77 1.49 -1.52 -6.21
N ILE A 78 2.08 -2.24 -5.26
CA ILE A 78 1.73 -2.11 -3.83
C ILE A 78 2.06 -0.70 -3.32
N ALA A 79 3.23 -0.18 -3.67
CA ALA A 79 3.63 1.18 -3.30
C ALA A 79 2.69 2.24 -3.87
N LEU A 80 2.25 2.10 -5.12
CA LEU A 80 1.26 2.98 -5.73
C LEU A 80 -0.07 2.94 -4.95
N CYS A 81 -0.55 1.76 -4.56
CA CYS A 81 -1.76 1.65 -3.74
C CYS A 81 -1.60 2.33 -2.37
N VAL A 82 -0.42 2.21 -1.75
CA VAL A 82 -0.09 2.90 -0.49
C VAL A 82 -0.09 4.40 -0.68
N LEU A 83 0.53 4.91 -1.74
CA LEU A 83 0.56 6.33 -2.07
C LEU A 83 -0.85 6.90 -2.27
N ILE A 84 -1.68 6.22 -3.08
CA ILE A 84 -3.08 6.59 -3.32
C ILE A 84 -3.84 6.73 -1.99
N ARG A 85 -3.69 5.77 -1.08
CA ARG A 85 -4.33 5.81 0.24
C ARG A 85 -3.78 6.90 1.14
N ASN A 86 -2.47 7.14 1.15
CA ASN A 86 -1.85 8.21 1.93
C ASN A 86 -2.29 9.60 1.46
N CYS A 87 -2.59 9.74 0.16
CA CYS A 87 -3.21 10.95 -0.41
C CYS A 87 -4.72 11.08 -0.11
N GLY A 88 -5.31 10.13 0.61
CA GLY A 88 -6.73 10.16 0.98
C GLY A 88 -7.69 9.63 -0.08
N PHE A 89 -7.17 9.05 -1.18
CA PHE A 89 -8.00 8.46 -2.23
C PHE A 89 -8.32 6.99 -1.96
N HIS A 90 -9.33 6.47 -2.66
CA HIS A 90 -9.76 5.09 -2.55
C HIS A 90 -9.06 4.21 -3.59
N ASP A 91 -8.36 3.18 -3.15
CA ASP A 91 -7.63 2.24 -4.01
C ASP A 91 -8.48 1.03 -4.47
N HIS A 92 -9.80 1.13 -4.39
CA HIS A 92 -10.76 0.05 -4.72
C HIS A 92 -10.48 -1.26 -3.99
N ASN A 93 -9.94 -1.19 -2.76
CA ASN A 93 -9.49 -2.32 -1.94
C ASN A 93 -8.33 -3.13 -2.55
N LEU A 94 -7.65 -2.59 -3.56
CA LEU A 94 -6.61 -3.30 -4.29
C LEU A 94 -5.42 -3.68 -3.40
N LEU A 95 -4.97 -2.77 -2.51
CA LEU A 95 -3.89 -3.04 -1.55
C LEU A 95 -4.17 -4.28 -0.70
N THR A 96 -5.39 -4.39 -0.19
CA THR A 96 -5.79 -5.50 0.67
C THR A 96 -5.82 -6.83 -0.09
N LEU A 97 -6.38 -6.83 -1.31
CA LEU A 97 -6.48 -8.01 -2.16
C LEU A 97 -5.12 -8.47 -2.69
N LEU A 98 -4.23 -7.55 -3.07
CA LEU A 98 -2.85 -7.84 -3.44
C LEU A 98 -2.11 -8.46 -2.25
N SER A 99 -2.15 -7.81 -1.10
CA SER A 99 -1.49 -8.29 0.12
C SER A 99 -1.96 -9.68 0.52
N ALA A 100 -3.26 -9.96 0.44
CA ALA A 100 -3.81 -11.29 0.72
C ALA A 100 -3.34 -12.33 -0.31
N SER A 101 -3.21 -11.94 -1.59
CA SER A 101 -2.75 -12.81 -2.66
C SER A 101 -1.27 -13.21 -2.52
N VAL A 102 -0.47 -12.36 -1.88
CA VAL A 102 0.96 -12.58 -1.65
C VAL A 102 1.29 -12.99 -0.21
N ALA A 103 0.28 -13.19 0.65
CA ALA A 103 0.47 -13.57 2.05
C ALA A 103 1.38 -14.80 2.19
N GLY A 104 2.28 -14.75 3.16
CA GLY A 104 3.35 -15.71 3.38
C GLY A 104 4.66 -15.32 2.68
N PRO A 105 5.77 -16.00 2.98
CA PRO A 105 7.08 -15.64 2.46
C PRO A 105 7.10 -15.76 0.94
N LEU A 106 7.51 -14.69 0.27
CA LEU A 106 7.72 -14.69 -1.18
C LEU A 106 9.12 -15.14 -1.55
N TYR A 107 10.10 -14.81 -0.71
CA TYR A 107 11.52 -15.04 -0.94
C TYR A 107 12.21 -15.62 0.28
N THR A 108 12.71 -14.79 1.20
CA THR A 108 13.51 -15.19 2.35
C THR A 108 12.71 -15.35 3.64
N GLY A 109 11.62 -14.63 3.75
CA GLY A 109 10.80 -14.52 4.96
C GLY A 109 11.44 -13.70 6.08
N GLN A 110 12.57 -13.04 5.83
CA GLN A 110 13.31 -12.27 6.84
C GLN A 110 12.83 -10.82 6.99
N GLY A 111 11.90 -10.38 6.17
CA GLY A 111 11.36 -9.02 6.20
C GLY A 111 10.83 -8.61 7.56
N HIS A 112 10.31 -9.55 8.37
CA HIS A 112 9.85 -9.30 9.73
C HIS A 112 10.98 -8.77 10.63
N THR A 113 12.11 -9.46 10.67
CA THR A 113 13.26 -9.08 11.52
C THR A 113 13.99 -7.87 10.95
N ASN A 114 14.23 -7.85 9.64
CA ASN A 114 15.00 -6.80 8.98
C ASN A 114 14.33 -5.43 9.09
N LEU A 115 13.01 -5.38 9.06
CA LEU A 115 12.25 -4.14 9.24
C LEU A 115 12.56 -3.44 10.56
N TYR A 116 12.72 -4.18 11.66
CA TYR A 116 13.04 -3.61 12.97
C TYR A 116 14.51 -3.16 13.10
N LEU A 117 15.39 -3.71 12.29
CA LEU A 117 16.82 -3.41 12.33
C LEU A 117 17.23 -2.28 11.37
N GLU A 118 16.36 -1.87 10.45
CA GLU A 118 16.65 -0.86 9.44
C GLU A 118 16.36 0.55 9.97
N PRO A 119 17.37 1.42 10.20
CA PRO A 119 17.18 2.78 10.72
C PRO A 119 16.27 3.64 9.85
N ARG A 120 16.31 3.47 8.53
CA ARG A 120 15.49 4.25 7.57
C ARG A 120 13.99 4.06 7.77
N VAL A 121 13.57 2.94 8.38
CA VAL A 121 12.16 2.71 8.76
C VAL A 121 11.72 3.76 9.78
N TYR A 122 12.58 4.05 10.74
CA TYR A 122 12.30 5.03 11.79
C TYR A 122 12.42 6.47 11.27
N ASP A 123 13.38 6.72 10.38
CA ASP A 123 13.54 8.02 9.71
C ASP A 123 12.29 8.36 8.90
N MET A 124 11.79 7.43 8.09
CA MET A 124 10.57 7.63 7.33
C MET A 124 9.34 7.82 8.23
N ALA A 125 9.20 7.01 9.29
CA ALA A 125 8.09 7.17 10.23
C ALA A 125 8.11 8.57 10.86
N THR A 126 9.28 9.04 11.24
CA THR A 126 9.51 10.38 11.80
C THR A 126 9.17 11.47 10.77
N GLN A 127 9.66 11.33 9.54
CA GLN A 127 9.37 12.22 8.44
C GLN A 127 7.86 12.32 8.19
N TYR A 128 7.15 11.22 8.09
CA TYR A 128 5.70 11.19 7.95
C TYR A 128 4.96 11.90 9.09
N LEU A 129 5.43 11.77 10.31
CA LEU A 129 4.79 12.43 11.46
C LEU A 129 4.97 13.95 11.43
N PHE A 130 6.11 14.45 10.96
CA PHE A 130 6.42 15.89 10.96
C PHE A 130 6.01 16.60 9.67
N GLU A 131 6.19 15.98 8.51
CA GLU A 131 5.99 16.64 7.20
C GLU A 131 4.55 16.52 6.68
N THR A 132 3.76 15.55 7.17
CA THR A 132 2.37 15.46 6.74
C THR A 132 1.47 16.43 7.51
N TYR A 133 0.36 16.79 6.87
CA TYR A 133 -0.62 17.72 7.43
C TYR A 133 -1.21 17.24 8.76
N SER A 134 -1.45 18.16 9.69
CA SER A 134 -2.06 17.79 10.97
C SER A 134 -3.59 17.64 10.86
N PRO A 135 -4.16 16.46 11.17
CA PRO A 135 -5.60 16.26 11.12
C PRO A 135 -6.43 17.23 11.96
N LYS A 136 -5.86 17.73 13.07
CA LYS A 136 -6.56 18.67 13.98
C LYS A 136 -6.88 20.01 13.32
N SER A 137 -6.02 20.49 12.42
CA SER A 137 -6.23 21.75 11.73
C SER A 137 -7.25 21.66 10.61
N SER A 138 -7.62 20.45 10.18
CA SER A 138 -8.57 20.18 9.10
C SER A 138 -9.94 19.71 9.58
N GLY A 139 -10.15 19.56 10.89
CA GLY A 139 -11.35 18.89 11.41
C GLY A 139 -11.34 17.37 11.21
N ALA A 140 -10.24 16.81 10.76
CA ALA A 140 -10.11 15.37 10.46
C ALA A 140 -10.26 14.48 11.70
N SER A 141 -10.16 15.04 12.90
CA SER A 141 -10.46 14.33 14.16
C SER A 141 -11.91 13.88 14.27
N GLU A 142 -12.82 14.50 13.51
CA GLU A 142 -14.23 14.14 13.45
C GLU A 142 -14.51 13.06 12.38
N VAL A 143 -13.54 12.77 11.51
CA VAL A 143 -13.71 11.77 10.45
C VAL A 143 -13.79 10.38 11.09
N PRO A 144 -14.86 9.62 10.82
CA PRO A 144 -14.99 8.28 11.39
C PRO A 144 -13.97 7.32 10.78
N LEU A 145 -13.44 6.43 11.61
CA LEU A 145 -12.63 5.31 11.11
C LEU A 145 -13.52 4.37 10.31
N VAL A 146 -13.25 4.26 9.02
CA VAL A 146 -13.98 3.41 8.09
C VAL A 146 -13.21 2.10 7.85
N GLY A 147 -13.92 1.02 7.60
CA GLY A 147 -13.32 -0.22 7.09
C GLY A 147 -12.84 -1.23 8.12
N MET A 148 -13.13 -1.06 9.41
CA MET A 148 -12.87 -2.12 10.40
C MET A 148 -14.07 -3.09 10.50
N PRO A 149 -14.15 -4.11 9.63
CA PRO A 149 -15.30 -5.01 9.59
C PRO A 149 -15.39 -5.85 10.87
N TYR A 150 -16.62 -6.16 11.28
CA TYR A 150 -16.88 -7.05 12.41
C TYR A 150 -16.85 -8.53 12.04
N ALA A 151 -16.99 -8.84 10.76
CA ALA A 151 -16.97 -10.21 10.27
C ALA A 151 -15.63 -10.53 9.60
N PRO A 152 -15.14 -11.78 9.72
CA PRO A 152 -13.99 -12.21 8.96
C PRO A 152 -14.30 -12.06 7.46
N GLN A 153 -13.50 -11.28 6.79
CA GLN A 153 -13.65 -11.08 5.36
C GLN A 153 -13.23 -12.36 4.65
N ARG A 154 -14.17 -13.00 3.96
CA ARG A 154 -13.85 -14.11 3.06
C ARG A 154 -13.21 -13.53 1.81
N TRP A 155 -11.95 -13.84 1.62
CA TRP A 155 -11.20 -13.42 0.44
C TRP A 155 -11.74 -14.11 -0.80
N ASN A 156 -12.35 -13.34 -1.70
CA ASN A 156 -12.77 -13.81 -3.00
C ASN A 156 -11.67 -13.49 -4.02
N SER A 157 -11.02 -14.53 -4.52
CA SER A 157 -9.93 -14.37 -5.50
C SER A 157 -10.38 -13.73 -6.83
N TYR A 158 -11.67 -13.73 -7.11
CA TYR A 158 -12.22 -13.08 -8.30
C TYR A 158 -12.39 -11.57 -8.16
N GLU A 159 -12.31 -11.03 -6.95
CA GLU A 159 -12.44 -9.59 -6.73
C GLU A 159 -11.21 -8.81 -7.24
N LEU A 160 -10.01 -9.40 -7.21
CA LEU A 160 -8.78 -8.70 -7.58
C LEU A 160 -8.80 -8.08 -8.99
N PRO A 161 -9.21 -8.77 -10.06
CA PRO A 161 -9.32 -8.18 -11.39
C PRO A 161 -10.31 -7.01 -11.46
N TRP A 162 -11.40 -7.09 -10.71
CA TRP A 162 -12.42 -6.04 -10.65
C TRP A 162 -11.93 -4.81 -9.89
N SER A 163 -11.27 -5.00 -8.75
CA SER A 163 -10.64 -3.92 -8.01
C SER A 163 -9.59 -3.19 -8.83
N LEU A 164 -8.73 -3.95 -9.52
CA LEU A 164 -7.73 -3.36 -10.40
C LEU A 164 -8.37 -2.57 -11.54
N ARG A 165 -9.39 -3.12 -12.18
CA ARG A 165 -10.13 -2.41 -13.22
C ARG A 165 -10.77 -1.15 -12.67
N GLY A 166 -11.42 -1.22 -11.50
CA GLY A 166 -12.00 -0.07 -10.82
C GLY A 166 -10.99 1.05 -10.61
N LEU A 167 -9.79 0.70 -10.11
CA LEU A 167 -8.70 1.67 -9.93
C LEU A 167 -8.24 2.27 -11.26
N LEU A 168 -8.01 1.45 -12.28
CA LEU A 168 -7.54 1.90 -13.60
C LEU A 168 -8.56 2.74 -14.37
N GLU A 169 -9.86 2.59 -14.10
CA GLU A 169 -10.94 3.33 -14.74
C GLU A 169 -11.44 4.53 -13.93
N ASP A 170 -11.02 4.65 -12.67
CA ASP A 170 -11.40 5.76 -11.80
C ASP A 170 -10.87 7.10 -12.32
N SER A 171 -11.77 8.04 -12.56
CA SER A 171 -11.43 9.35 -13.13
C SER A 171 -10.58 10.21 -12.21
N VAL A 172 -10.77 10.08 -10.89
CA VAL A 172 -10.00 10.84 -9.90
C VAL A 172 -8.58 10.29 -9.82
N ILE A 173 -8.44 8.95 -9.75
CA ILE A 173 -7.13 8.29 -9.75
C ILE A 173 -6.38 8.60 -11.05
N ARG A 174 -7.05 8.53 -12.20
CA ARG A 174 -6.45 8.91 -13.49
C ARG A 174 -5.99 10.36 -13.53
N HIS A 175 -6.74 11.27 -12.93
CA HIS A 175 -6.37 12.68 -12.92
C HIS A 175 -5.04 12.92 -12.20
N PHE A 176 -4.84 12.30 -11.02
CA PHE A 176 -3.66 12.54 -10.20
C PHE A 176 -2.50 11.56 -10.45
N PHE A 177 -2.77 10.33 -10.86
CA PHE A 177 -1.78 9.24 -10.95
C PHE A 177 -1.62 8.66 -12.36
N MET A 178 -2.00 9.39 -13.40
CA MET A 178 -1.93 8.88 -14.78
C MET A 178 -0.51 8.49 -15.20
N LYS A 179 0.49 9.29 -14.80
CA LYS A 179 1.91 8.99 -15.07
C LYS A 179 2.32 7.65 -14.45
N ASP A 180 1.97 7.45 -13.19
CA ASP A 180 2.30 6.23 -12.45
C ASP A 180 1.57 5.02 -13.04
N ILE A 181 0.29 5.17 -13.40
CA ILE A 181 -0.49 4.11 -14.06
C ILE A 181 0.16 3.69 -15.39
N ARG A 182 0.62 4.64 -16.21
CA ARG A 182 1.32 4.32 -17.46
C ARG A 182 2.61 3.55 -17.22
N ILE A 183 3.40 3.95 -16.22
CA ILE A 183 4.60 3.23 -15.80
C ILE A 183 4.23 1.81 -15.38
N MET A 184 3.20 1.65 -14.55
CA MET A 184 2.75 0.33 -14.09
C MET A 184 2.29 -0.59 -15.23
N ILE A 185 1.58 -0.05 -16.22
CA ILE A 185 1.18 -0.83 -17.41
C ILE A 185 2.40 -1.30 -18.19
N LYS A 186 3.40 -0.43 -18.38
CA LYS A 186 4.65 -0.77 -19.07
C LYS A 186 5.44 -1.83 -18.28
N ASP A 187 5.56 -1.65 -16.97
CA ASP A 187 6.29 -2.59 -16.11
C ASP A 187 5.58 -3.95 -16.04
N TYR A 188 4.23 -3.96 -16.04
CA TYR A 188 3.46 -5.20 -16.12
C TYR A 188 3.73 -5.97 -17.42
N ALA A 189 3.83 -5.29 -18.55
CA ALA A 189 4.13 -5.93 -19.84
C ALA A 189 5.51 -6.58 -19.87
N ALA A 190 6.47 -6.02 -19.13
CA ALA A 190 7.83 -6.55 -18.99
C ALA A 190 7.97 -7.59 -17.85
N TRP A 191 6.96 -7.71 -16.99
CA TRP A 191 7.06 -8.55 -15.78
C TRP A 191 6.99 -10.04 -16.11
N THR A 192 8.04 -10.77 -15.78
CA THR A 192 8.20 -12.20 -16.04
C THR A 192 8.35 -13.00 -14.74
N PRO A 193 7.27 -13.24 -13.98
CA PRO A 193 7.35 -13.96 -12.71
C PRO A 193 7.76 -15.40 -12.89
N THR A 194 8.61 -15.90 -11.98
CA THR A 194 9.14 -17.28 -12.05
C THR A 194 8.27 -18.28 -11.27
N SER A 195 7.78 -17.90 -10.10
CA SER A 195 7.01 -18.80 -9.24
C SER A 195 5.58 -19.03 -9.75
N LYS A 196 5.02 -20.22 -9.49
CA LYS A 196 3.63 -20.56 -9.84
C LYS A 196 2.63 -19.56 -9.24
N LYS A 197 2.85 -19.16 -7.97
CA LYS A 197 2.00 -18.19 -7.25
C LYS A 197 1.97 -16.83 -7.96
N LEU A 198 3.14 -16.33 -8.35
CA LEU A 198 3.25 -15.04 -9.04
C LEU A 198 2.72 -15.11 -10.48
N LYS A 199 2.86 -16.23 -11.18
CA LYS A 199 2.25 -16.45 -12.50
C LYS A 199 0.73 -16.46 -12.43
N ASP A 200 0.16 -17.05 -11.39
CA ASP A 200 -1.29 -17.00 -11.16
C ASP A 200 -1.75 -15.59 -10.85
N LEU A 201 -1.02 -14.87 -10.01
CA LEU A 201 -1.28 -13.46 -9.73
C LEU A 201 -1.21 -12.61 -11.01
N GLN A 202 -0.21 -12.81 -11.88
CA GLN A 202 -0.08 -12.11 -13.16
C GLN A 202 -1.35 -12.27 -14.01
N ARG A 203 -1.90 -13.48 -14.12
CA ARG A 203 -3.15 -13.72 -14.87
C ARG A 203 -4.33 -12.92 -14.30
N ARG A 204 -4.40 -12.82 -12.97
CA ARG A 204 -5.45 -12.06 -12.28
C ARG A 204 -5.29 -10.55 -12.43
N LEU A 205 -4.08 -10.08 -12.71
CA LEU A 205 -3.76 -8.68 -13.02
C LEU A 205 -3.89 -8.36 -14.52
N ALA A 206 -4.44 -9.24 -15.34
CA ALA A 206 -4.66 -9.02 -16.79
C ALA A 206 -5.37 -7.71 -17.16
N PRO A 207 -6.25 -7.07 -16.33
CA PRO A 207 -6.76 -5.73 -16.63
C PRO A 207 -5.69 -4.69 -16.92
N MET A 208 -4.45 -4.84 -16.41
CA MET A 208 -3.32 -3.96 -16.75
C MET A 208 -3.05 -3.87 -18.27
N SER A 209 -3.27 -4.96 -19.00
CA SER A 209 -3.04 -5.00 -20.46
C SER A 209 -4.30 -4.72 -21.30
N THR A 210 -5.49 -4.75 -20.70
CA THR A 210 -6.76 -4.65 -21.43
C THR A 210 -7.47 -3.31 -21.26
N VAL A 211 -7.22 -2.60 -20.17
CA VAL A 211 -7.80 -1.27 -19.93
C VAL A 211 -7.11 -0.25 -20.84
N ARG A 212 -7.91 0.44 -21.62
CA ARG A 212 -7.40 1.54 -22.45
C ARG A 212 -7.09 2.75 -21.58
N VAL A 213 -5.83 3.11 -21.55
CA VAL A 213 -5.36 4.37 -20.96
C VAL A 213 -5.21 5.37 -22.11
N PRO A 214 -5.77 6.58 -22.00
CA PRO A 214 -5.59 7.60 -23.02
C PRO A 214 -4.11 7.84 -23.30
N THR A 215 -3.73 7.82 -24.58
CA THR A 215 -2.43 8.32 -25.02
C THR A 215 -2.42 9.84 -24.84
N GLU A 216 -1.28 10.41 -24.52
CA GLU A 216 -1.17 11.86 -24.46
C GLU A 216 -1.61 12.48 -25.78
N PRO A 217 -2.32 13.63 -25.76
CA PRO A 217 -2.40 14.45 -26.92
C PRO A 217 -0.96 14.83 -27.32
N SER A 218 -0.61 14.64 -28.59
CA SER A 218 0.74 14.88 -29.14
C SER A 218 1.25 16.33 -29.07
N ASP A 219 0.55 17.21 -28.32
CA ASP A 219 0.78 18.66 -28.29
C ASP A 219 1.17 19.23 -26.92
N MET A 220 1.41 18.40 -25.89
CA MET A 220 2.14 18.88 -24.73
C MET A 220 3.63 18.79 -25.06
N LYS A 221 4.16 19.90 -25.60
CA LYS A 221 5.59 20.14 -25.75
C LYS A 221 6.25 19.82 -24.41
N ASP A 222 7.33 19.03 -24.50
CA ASP A 222 8.27 18.80 -23.43
C ASP A 222 8.69 20.14 -22.79
N GLU A 223 8.03 20.54 -21.71
CA GLU A 223 8.73 21.41 -20.77
C GLU A 223 9.82 20.55 -20.16
N PRO A 224 11.08 21.01 -20.19
CA PRO A 224 12.15 20.30 -19.51
C PRO A 224 11.71 20.18 -18.05
N SER A 225 11.43 18.97 -17.62
CA SER A 225 11.29 18.68 -16.21
C SER A 225 12.70 18.85 -15.63
N ASP A 226 12.97 20.02 -15.12
CA ASP A 226 13.93 20.13 -14.03
C ASP A 226 13.36 19.21 -12.96
N ALA A 227 13.87 17.99 -12.95
CA ALA A 227 13.62 17.03 -11.92
C ALA A 227 14.27 17.58 -10.65
N ASP A 228 13.56 18.49 -10.01
CA ASP A 228 13.84 18.83 -8.62
C ASP A 228 13.68 17.51 -7.84
N GLU A 229 14.77 17.09 -7.23
CA GLU A 229 14.84 15.93 -6.34
C GLU A 229 13.92 16.07 -5.10
N ASP A 230 13.17 17.14 -5.01
CA ASP A 230 12.21 17.48 -3.96
C ASP A 230 10.76 17.24 -4.44
N ASP A 231 10.42 15.98 -4.80
CA ASP A 231 9.02 15.60 -4.94
C ASP A 231 8.33 15.72 -3.56
N PRO A 232 7.30 16.59 -3.40
CA PRO A 232 6.65 16.83 -2.11
C PRO A 232 5.89 15.62 -1.58
N PHE A 233 5.81 14.54 -2.34
CA PHE A 233 5.20 13.30 -1.91
C PHE A 233 6.24 12.41 -1.25
N LEU A 234 6.11 12.22 0.05
CA LEU A 234 6.93 11.25 0.80
C LEU A 234 6.85 9.87 0.15
N PRO A 235 7.98 9.19 -0.07
CA PRO A 235 7.98 7.90 -0.73
C PRO A 235 7.14 6.88 0.05
N ALA A 236 6.31 6.16 -0.65
CA ALA A 236 5.49 5.07 -0.07
C ALA A 236 6.33 3.84 0.33
N MET A 237 7.64 3.88 0.09
CA MET A 237 8.55 2.76 0.33
C MET A 237 9.76 3.18 1.16
N VAL A 238 10.15 2.29 2.07
CA VAL A 238 11.46 2.32 2.73
C VAL A 238 12.37 1.33 2.02
N LEU A 239 13.42 1.83 1.37
CA LEU A 239 14.35 0.99 0.63
C LEU A 239 15.56 0.63 1.49
N HIS A 240 15.88 -0.65 1.53
CA HIS A 240 17.19 -1.07 2.02
C HIS A 240 18.29 -0.54 1.10
N PRO A 241 19.49 -0.16 1.61
CA PRO A 241 20.58 0.45 0.82
C PRO A 241 21.03 -0.33 -0.43
N ARG A 242 20.74 -1.61 -0.50
CA ARG A 242 21.07 -2.48 -1.64
C ARG A 242 19.92 -2.64 -2.64
N ALA A 243 18.74 -2.12 -2.35
CA ALA A 243 17.63 -2.15 -3.31
C ALA A 243 17.92 -1.15 -4.44
N LYS A 244 17.81 -1.62 -5.69
CA LYS A 244 17.87 -0.77 -6.89
C LYS A 244 16.45 -0.65 -7.44
N LEU A 245 15.94 0.56 -7.53
CA LEU A 245 14.66 0.87 -8.17
C LEU A 245 14.85 1.34 -9.61
#